data_590cc22ad29562e52aae47ade21eb3fa
#
_entry.id   590cc22ad29562e52aae47ade21eb3fa
#
_cell.length_a   1.000
_cell.length_b   1.000
_cell.length_c   1.000
_cell.angle_alpha   90.00
_cell.angle_beta   90.00
_cell.angle_gamma   90.00
#
_symmetry.space_group_name_H-M   'P 1'
#
loop_
_entity.id
_entity.type
_entity.pdbx_description
1 polymer ?
#
loop_
_entity_poly.entity_id
_entity_poly.type
_entity_poly.pdbx_seq_one_letter_code
_entity_poly.pdbx_strand_id
1 'polypeptide(L)'
;LVSPPARALLRRPAPWLALAIGGLLITPNILWNQTHGWATVGHLMANANLDGDIFQPLSGLRFLGEQMGVFGPISFIVLSVAALRLARGQSTATTRFLAAFSLPILAIVTAQALLSRANANWAAAAYPAATIWVVLTLAGGRARRWRQISLGLHGAAMGLLWFGLVAYPAVSPPTARDPLARLHGWPEFADQIAALMARHPAREVVIDDRKIMASLLYYLRAKADTNRLRAWDYDGFPHHHYELT
;
A
#
# COMPACT_ATOMS: atom_id res chain seq x y z
N LEU A 1 -22.75 -10.88 -15.93
CA LEU A 1 -21.34 -10.80 -15.53
C LEU A 1 -20.52 -12.04 -15.94
N VAL A 2 -21.12 -13.20 -16.06
CA VAL A 2 -20.38 -14.43 -16.38
C VAL A 2 -20.66 -14.85 -17.82
N SER A 3 -19.67 -14.65 -18.71
CA SER A 3 -19.76 -15.07 -20.09
C SER A 3 -19.91 -16.60 -20.22
N PRO A 4 -20.50 -17.12 -21.30
CA PRO A 4 -20.60 -18.58 -21.51
C PRO A 4 -19.27 -19.34 -21.35
N PRO A 5 -18.13 -18.83 -21.87
CA PRO A 5 -16.82 -19.46 -21.62
C PRO A 5 -16.43 -19.50 -20.14
N ALA A 6 -16.71 -18.43 -19.38
CA ALA A 6 -16.40 -18.40 -17.95
C ALA A 6 -17.24 -19.39 -17.15
N ARG A 7 -18.53 -19.58 -17.51
CA ARG A 7 -19.36 -20.60 -16.88
C ARG A 7 -18.85 -22.02 -17.19
N ALA A 8 -18.39 -22.26 -18.40
CA ALA A 8 -17.78 -23.54 -18.77
C ALA A 8 -16.50 -23.82 -17.97
N LEU A 9 -15.70 -22.76 -17.66
CA LEU A 9 -14.51 -22.88 -16.82
C LEU A 9 -14.84 -23.30 -15.39
N LEU A 10 -15.93 -22.79 -14.80
CA LEU A 10 -16.37 -23.15 -13.46
C LEU A 10 -16.82 -24.62 -13.31
N ARG A 11 -17.08 -25.32 -14.44
CA ARG A 11 -17.36 -26.77 -14.46
C ARG A 11 -16.08 -27.62 -14.40
N ARG A 12 -14.89 -27.00 -14.56
CA ARG A 12 -13.60 -27.67 -14.49
C ARG A 12 -13.07 -27.69 -13.05
N PRO A 13 -12.29 -28.70 -12.64
CA PRO A 13 -11.74 -28.75 -11.28
C PRO A 13 -10.70 -27.66 -11.01
N ALA A 14 -10.00 -27.16 -12.02
CA ALA A 14 -8.88 -26.23 -11.85
C ALA A 14 -9.21 -24.95 -11.07
N PRO A 15 -10.32 -24.21 -11.28
CA PRO A 15 -10.68 -23.05 -10.46
C PRO A 15 -10.94 -23.40 -9.01
N TRP A 16 -11.54 -24.56 -8.74
CA TRP A 16 -11.85 -25.02 -7.39
C TRP A 16 -10.60 -25.44 -6.65
N LEU A 17 -9.65 -26.11 -7.34
CA LEU A 17 -8.33 -26.42 -6.80
C LEU A 17 -7.55 -25.15 -6.48
N ALA A 18 -7.56 -24.16 -7.36
CA ALA A 18 -6.93 -22.87 -7.11
C ALA A 18 -7.53 -22.18 -5.87
N LEU A 19 -8.87 -22.22 -5.73
CA LEU A 19 -9.56 -21.68 -4.55
C LEU A 19 -9.18 -22.45 -3.27
N ALA A 20 -9.14 -23.78 -3.34
CA ALA A 20 -8.74 -24.63 -2.21
C ALA A 20 -7.29 -24.37 -1.77
N ILE A 21 -6.36 -24.26 -2.74
CA ILE A 21 -4.96 -23.91 -2.46
C ILE A 21 -4.87 -22.53 -1.84
N GLY A 22 -5.57 -21.53 -2.40
CA GLY A 22 -5.62 -20.19 -1.83
C GLY A 22 -6.17 -20.17 -0.40
N GLY A 23 -7.25 -20.90 -0.14
CA GLY A 23 -7.81 -21.09 1.19
C GLY A 23 -6.80 -21.72 2.17
N LEU A 24 -6.11 -22.77 1.72
CA LEU A 24 -5.09 -23.45 2.53
C LEU A 24 -3.93 -22.50 2.90
N LEU A 25 -3.48 -21.68 1.96
CA LEU A 25 -2.42 -20.69 2.20
C LEU A 25 -2.84 -19.59 3.18
N ILE A 26 -4.12 -19.23 3.23
CA ILE A 26 -4.64 -18.23 4.17
C ILE A 26 -4.94 -18.83 5.55
N THR A 27 -5.15 -20.13 5.64
CA THR A 27 -5.52 -20.83 6.90
C THR A 27 -4.60 -20.51 8.08
N PRO A 28 -3.26 -20.50 7.97
CA PRO A 28 -2.39 -20.16 9.09
C PRO A 28 -2.66 -18.75 9.63
N ASN A 29 -2.94 -17.79 8.74
CA ASN A 29 -3.28 -16.43 9.15
C ASN A 29 -4.64 -16.35 9.86
N ILE A 30 -5.64 -17.11 9.40
CA ILE A 30 -6.96 -17.17 10.03
C ILE A 30 -6.85 -17.77 11.44
N LEU A 31 -6.12 -18.89 11.58
CA LEU A 31 -5.91 -19.57 12.88
C LEU A 31 -5.16 -18.64 13.84
N TRP A 32 -4.11 -17.96 13.37
CA TRP A 32 -3.39 -16.99 14.18
C TRP A 32 -4.31 -15.86 14.65
N ASN A 33 -5.12 -15.26 13.77
CA ASN A 33 -6.07 -14.22 14.14
C ASN A 33 -7.09 -14.73 15.18
N GLN A 34 -7.59 -15.95 15.03
CA GLN A 34 -8.54 -16.54 15.98
C GLN A 34 -7.94 -16.66 17.39
N THR A 35 -6.66 -17.03 17.50
CA THR A 35 -5.96 -17.15 18.79
C THR A 35 -5.49 -15.80 19.37
N HIS A 36 -5.43 -14.74 18.56
CA HIS A 36 -4.96 -13.40 18.95
C HIS A 36 -6.08 -12.33 18.88
N GLY A 37 -7.32 -12.72 19.21
CA GLY A 37 -8.44 -11.78 19.34
C GLY A 37 -8.78 -11.01 18.04
N TRP A 38 -8.49 -11.58 16.86
CA TRP A 38 -8.70 -10.95 15.56
C TRP A 38 -7.96 -9.62 15.38
N ALA A 39 -6.76 -9.53 15.93
CA ALA A 39 -5.92 -8.32 15.92
C ALA A 39 -5.76 -7.69 14.53
N THR A 40 -5.63 -8.50 13.46
CA THR A 40 -5.55 -7.96 12.08
C THR A 40 -6.86 -7.28 11.67
N VAL A 41 -8.00 -7.85 12.05
CA VAL A 41 -9.32 -7.28 11.74
C VAL A 41 -9.53 -6.00 12.56
N GLY A 42 -9.19 -6.02 13.85
CA GLY A 42 -9.23 -4.83 14.73
C GLY A 42 -8.40 -3.70 14.16
N HIS A 43 -7.18 -3.97 13.73
CA HIS A 43 -6.31 -2.98 13.07
C HIS A 43 -6.91 -2.44 11.76
N LEU A 44 -7.55 -3.29 10.97
CA LEU A 44 -8.22 -2.87 9.74
C LEU A 44 -9.39 -1.95 10.04
N MET A 45 -10.20 -2.27 11.05
CA MET A 45 -11.33 -1.45 11.48
C MET A 45 -10.87 -0.10 12.04
N ALA A 46 -9.82 -0.08 12.88
CA ALA A 46 -9.22 1.15 13.38
C ALA A 46 -8.67 2.03 12.24
N ASN A 47 -8.05 1.44 11.21
CA ASN A 47 -7.61 2.17 10.03
C ASN A 47 -8.78 2.72 9.20
N ALA A 48 -9.90 2.00 9.14
CA ALA A 48 -11.10 2.45 8.45
C ALA A 48 -11.71 3.71 9.09
N ASN A 49 -11.52 3.90 10.43
CA ASN A 49 -11.90 5.10 11.20
C ASN A 49 -13.33 5.54 10.89
N LEU A 50 -14.28 4.62 11.06
CA LEU A 50 -15.69 4.86 10.74
C LEU A 50 -16.48 5.47 11.91
N ASP A 51 -15.83 5.71 13.06
CA ASP A 51 -16.47 6.23 14.29
C ASP A 51 -16.65 7.76 14.30
N GLY A 52 -16.12 8.45 13.27
CA GLY A 52 -16.22 9.91 13.10
C GLY A 52 -17.37 10.34 12.20
N ASP A 53 -17.32 11.60 11.75
CA ASP A 53 -18.28 12.13 10.77
C ASP A 53 -18.29 11.27 9.50
N ILE A 54 -19.40 10.61 9.27
CA ILE A 54 -19.62 9.80 8.07
C ILE A 54 -19.93 10.76 6.92
N PHE A 55 -19.22 10.64 5.83
CA PHE A 55 -19.29 11.44 4.63
C PHE A 55 -18.34 12.65 4.62
N GLN A 56 -17.17 12.42 4.04
CA GLN A 56 -16.10 13.40 3.89
C GLN A 56 -15.74 13.60 2.39
N PRO A 57 -16.53 14.38 1.65
CA PRO A 57 -16.34 14.53 0.20
C PRO A 57 -14.96 15.09 -0.17
N LEU A 58 -14.39 15.95 0.67
CA LEU A 58 -13.04 16.50 0.47
C LEU A 58 -11.96 15.41 0.58
N SER A 59 -12.10 14.46 1.51
CA SER A 59 -11.20 13.30 1.62
C SER A 59 -11.27 12.43 0.36
N GLY A 60 -12.46 12.21 -0.18
CA GLY A 60 -12.64 11.49 -1.44
C GLY A 60 -11.99 12.20 -2.64
N LEU A 61 -12.19 13.51 -2.76
CA LEU A 61 -11.55 14.32 -3.81
C LEU A 61 -10.01 14.34 -3.67
N ARG A 62 -9.52 14.48 -2.44
CA ARG A 62 -8.10 14.39 -2.15
C ARG A 62 -7.52 13.04 -2.55
N PHE A 63 -8.17 11.94 -2.15
CA PHE A 63 -7.77 10.60 -2.55
C PHE A 63 -7.66 10.45 -4.06
N LEU A 64 -8.69 10.90 -4.83
CA LEU A 64 -8.65 10.87 -6.29
C LEU A 64 -7.52 11.72 -6.87
N GLY A 65 -7.25 12.89 -6.30
CA GLY A 65 -6.11 13.72 -6.68
C GLY A 65 -4.77 13.04 -6.42
N GLU A 66 -4.63 12.37 -5.27
CA GLU A 66 -3.43 11.61 -4.90
C GLU A 66 -3.16 10.44 -5.86
N GLN A 67 -4.21 9.86 -6.50
CA GLN A 67 -4.02 8.82 -7.52
C GLN A 67 -3.26 9.34 -8.76
N MET A 68 -3.31 10.64 -9.06
CA MET A 68 -2.47 11.22 -10.10
C MET A 68 -0.98 11.16 -9.73
N GLY A 69 -0.65 11.24 -8.44
CA GLY A 69 0.73 11.07 -7.96
C GLY A 69 1.18 9.60 -7.97
N VAL A 70 0.29 8.69 -7.57
CA VAL A 70 0.61 7.24 -7.44
C VAL A 70 0.65 6.52 -8.79
N PHE A 71 -0.34 6.77 -9.65
CA PHE A 71 -0.47 6.09 -10.95
C PHE A 71 0.05 6.91 -12.13
N GLY A 72 0.40 8.16 -11.87
CA GLY A 72 0.79 9.15 -12.88
C GLY A 72 -0.41 9.87 -13.50
N PRO A 73 -0.30 11.20 -13.73
CA PRO A 73 -1.44 12.02 -14.12
C PRO A 73 -2.04 11.60 -15.45
N ILE A 74 -1.22 11.32 -16.47
CA ILE A 74 -1.71 10.88 -17.78
C ILE A 74 -2.34 9.50 -17.70
N SER A 75 -1.71 8.57 -16.97
CA SER A 75 -2.22 7.20 -16.80
C SER A 75 -3.58 7.21 -16.12
N PHE A 76 -3.76 8.03 -15.07
CA PHE A 76 -5.02 8.13 -14.34
C PHE A 76 -6.13 8.78 -15.17
N ILE A 77 -5.82 9.85 -15.93
CA ILE A 77 -6.77 10.49 -16.86
C ILE A 77 -7.20 9.49 -17.95
N VAL A 78 -6.24 8.77 -18.56
CA VAL A 78 -6.54 7.76 -19.60
C VAL A 78 -7.41 6.64 -19.04
N LEU A 79 -7.11 6.15 -17.83
CA LEU A 79 -7.92 5.15 -17.15
C LEU A 79 -9.35 5.65 -16.92
N SER A 80 -9.50 6.87 -16.42
CA SER A 80 -10.80 7.51 -16.17
C SER A 80 -11.62 7.66 -17.46
N VAL A 81 -11.00 8.11 -18.55
CA VAL A 81 -11.65 8.19 -19.88
C VAL A 81 -12.02 6.80 -20.39
N ALA A 82 -11.16 5.80 -20.21
CA ALA A 82 -11.44 4.41 -20.62
C ALA A 82 -12.61 3.82 -19.80
N ALA A 83 -12.68 4.11 -18.49
CA ALA A 83 -13.79 3.71 -17.63
C ALA A 83 -15.13 4.37 -18.07
N LEU A 84 -15.11 5.65 -18.43
CA LEU A 84 -16.29 6.35 -18.97
C LEU A 84 -16.74 5.76 -20.31
N ARG A 85 -15.81 5.38 -21.19
CA ARG A 85 -16.14 4.70 -22.45
C ARG A 85 -16.78 3.33 -22.19
N LEU A 86 -16.23 2.58 -21.23
CA LEU A 86 -16.81 1.30 -20.80
C LEU A 86 -18.25 1.49 -20.31
N ALA A 87 -18.52 2.48 -19.46
CA ALA A 87 -19.84 2.80 -18.96
C ALA A 87 -20.84 3.17 -20.08
N ARG A 88 -20.33 3.74 -21.18
CA ARG A 88 -21.11 4.06 -22.40
C ARG A 88 -21.25 2.87 -23.37
N GLY A 89 -20.89 1.67 -22.95
CA GLY A 89 -20.97 0.47 -23.77
C GLY A 89 -19.84 0.27 -24.79
N GLN A 90 -18.87 1.18 -24.83
CA GLN A 90 -17.74 1.11 -25.76
C GLN A 90 -16.63 0.22 -25.16
N SER A 91 -16.78 -1.09 -25.26
CA SER A 91 -15.86 -2.02 -24.63
C SER A 91 -15.61 -3.29 -25.44
N THR A 92 -14.40 -3.82 -25.33
CA THR A 92 -14.03 -5.16 -25.80
C THR A 92 -14.07 -6.17 -24.64
N ALA A 93 -13.97 -7.45 -24.94
CA ALA A 93 -13.84 -8.49 -23.91
C ALA A 93 -12.62 -8.25 -23.00
N THR A 94 -11.49 -7.86 -23.62
CA THR A 94 -10.24 -7.54 -22.91
C THR A 94 -10.40 -6.37 -21.96
N THR A 95 -11.01 -5.26 -22.42
CA THR A 95 -11.20 -4.08 -21.57
C THR A 95 -12.17 -4.37 -20.43
N ARG A 96 -13.22 -5.16 -20.62
CA ARG A 96 -14.11 -5.60 -19.54
C ARG A 96 -13.40 -6.46 -18.51
N PHE A 97 -12.52 -7.36 -18.97
CA PHE A 97 -11.72 -8.19 -18.07
C PHE A 97 -10.79 -7.32 -17.21
N LEU A 98 -10.01 -6.43 -17.81
CA LEU A 98 -9.08 -5.55 -17.10
C LEU A 98 -9.82 -4.60 -16.14
N ALA A 99 -10.99 -4.09 -16.56
CA ALA A 99 -11.85 -3.26 -15.72
C ALA A 99 -12.34 -4.01 -14.48
N ALA A 100 -12.66 -5.30 -14.60
CA ALA A 100 -13.12 -6.11 -13.47
C ALA A 100 -12.05 -6.29 -12.37
N PHE A 101 -10.76 -6.16 -12.70
CA PHE A 101 -9.65 -6.23 -11.76
C PHE A 101 -9.12 -4.86 -11.30
N SER A 102 -9.60 -3.77 -11.87
CA SER A 102 -9.15 -2.41 -11.53
C SER A 102 -10.26 -1.58 -10.88
N LEU A 103 -11.41 -1.45 -11.55
CA LEU A 103 -12.46 -0.50 -11.14
C LEU A 103 -13.11 -0.85 -9.80
N PRO A 104 -13.43 -2.10 -9.44
CA PRO A 104 -14.02 -2.41 -8.14
C PRO A 104 -13.12 -2.01 -6.98
N ILE A 105 -11.80 -2.24 -7.09
CA ILE A 105 -10.83 -1.88 -6.04
C ILE A 105 -10.78 -0.36 -5.88
N LEU A 106 -10.65 0.38 -7.00
CA LEU A 106 -10.68 1.84 -6.99
C LEU A 106 -11.98 2.38 -6.42
N ALA A 107 -13.13 1.81 -6.78
CA ALA A 107 -14.43 2.22 -6.29
C ALA A 107 -14.58 1.99 -4.79
N ILE A 108 -14.16 0.82 -4.27
CA ILE A 108 -14.24 0.49 -2.84
C ILE A 108 -13.36 1.45 -2.04
N VAL A 109 -12.11 1.69 -2.46
CA VAL A 109 -11.22 2.57 -1.72
C VAL A 109 -11.64 4.04 -1.84
N THR A 110 -12.21 4.45 -2.99
CA THR A 110 -12.81 5.79 -3.12
C THR A 110 -14.03 5.94 -2.22
N ALA A 111 -14.89 4.93 -2.14
CA ALA A 111 -16.02 4.94 -1.20
C ALA A 111 -15.54 5.03 0.26
N GLN A 112 -14.50 4.28 0.63
CA GLN A 112 -13.86 4.38 1.94
C GLN A 112 -13.34 5.81 2.21
N ALA A 113 -12.69 6.44 1.22
CA ALA A 113 -12.20 7.81 1.33
C ALA A 113 -13.33 8.83 1.48
N LEU A 114 -14.48 8.59 0.85
CA LEU A 114 -15.69 9.43 0.99
C LEU A 114 -16.36 9.26 2.36
N LEU A 115 -16.33 8.05 2.93
CA LEU A 115 -16.94 7.78 4.22
C LEU A 115 -16.07 8.22 5.40
N SER A 116 -14.74 8.19 5.24
CA SER A 116 -13.80 8.55 6.29
C SER A 116 -12.49 9.02 5.68
N ARG A 117 -11.52 8.14 5.56
CA ARG A 117 -10.20 8.40 4.97
C ARG A 117 -9.69 7.16 4.23
N ALA A 118 -8.83 7.38 3.24
CA ALA A 118 -8.04 6.31 2.63
C ALA A 118 -6.64 6.83 2.32
N ASN A 119 -5.63 5.98 2.48
CA ASN A 119 -4.28 6.30 2.04
C ASN A 119 -4.15 6.07 0.53
N ALA A 120 -3.38 6.92 -0.15
CA ALA A 120 -3.21 6.87 -1.60
C ALA A 120 -2.79 5.49 -2.14
N ASN A 121 -1.96 4.75 -1.39
CA ASN A 121 -1.45 3.43 -1.77
C ASN A 121 -2.45 2.28 -1.58
N TRP A 122 -3.60 2.50 -0.95
CA TRP A 122 -4.58 1.42 -0.74
C TRP A 122 -5.19 0.90 -2.05
N ALA A 123 -5.24 1.75 -3.08
CA ALA A 123 -5.68 1.36 -4.41
C ALA A 123 -4.61 0.66 -5.26
N ALA A 124 -3.39 0.44 -4.76
CA ALA A 124 -2.28 -0.12 -5.54
C ALA A 124 -2.61 -1.47 -6.21
N ALA A 125 -3.42 -2.31 -5.58
CA ALA A 125 -3.85 -3.59 -6.15
C ALA A 125 -4.68 -3.46 -7.45
N ALA A 126 -5.26 -2.28 -7.72
CA ALA A 126 -5.96 -2.00 -8.98
C ALA A 126 -5.00 -1.78 -10.16
N TYR A 127 -3.80 -1.30 -9.90
CA TYR A 127 -2.90 -0.77 -10.93
C TYR A 127 -2.24 -1.79 -11.83
N PRO A 128 -1.94 -3.05 -11.46
CA PRO A 128 -1.45 -4.03 -12.43
C PRO A 128 -2.37 -4.19 -13.63
N ALA A 129 -3.66 -4.38 -13.42
CA ALA A 129 -4.63 -4.49 -14.51
C ALA A 129 -4.89 -3.14 -15.20
N ALA A 130 -4.96 -2.04 -14.43
CA ALA A 130 -5.12 -0.69 -14.97
C ALA A 130 -3.95 -0.28 -15.86
N THR A 131 -2.72 -0.63 -15.53
CA THR A 131 -1.54 -0.37 -16.36
C THR A 131 -1.64 -1.02 -17.71
N ILE A 132 -2.01 -2.31 -17.75
CA ILE A 132 -2.22 -3.03 -19.02
C ILE A 132 -3.32 -2.33 -19.84
N TRP A 133 -4.42 -1.94 -19.21
CA TRP A 133 -5.51 -1.25 -19.88
C TRP A 133 -5.08 0.10 -20.46
N VAL A 134 -4.35 0.91 -19.69
CA VAL A 134 -3.81 2.20 -20.14
C VAL A 134 -2.83 2.01 -21.29
N VAL A 135 -1.90 1.05 -21.19
CA VAL A 135 -0.94 0.75 -22.25
C VAL A 135 -1.65 0.35 -23.55
N LEU A 136 -2.64 -0.54 -23.49
CA LEU A 136 -3.44 -0.92 -24.66
C LEU A 136 -4.19 0.27 -25.26
N THR A 137 -4.73 1.16 -24.42
CA THR A 137 -5.43 2.38 -24.88
C THR A 137 -4.47 3.36 -25.56
N LEU A 138 -3.23 3.46 -25.07
CA LEU A 138 -2.18 4.32 -25.62
C LEU A 138 -1.34 3.67 -26.73
N ALA A 139 -1.59 2.42 -27.10
CA ALA A 139 -0.81 1.70 -28.13
C ALA A 139 -1.03 2.27 -29.53
N GLY A 140 -2.19 2.89 -29.80
CA GLY A 140 -2.51 3.47 -31.12
C GLY A 140 -1.63 4.64 -31.51
N GLY A 141 -1.41 4.81 -32.83
CA GLY A 141 -0.54 5.88 -33.37
C GLY A 141 -0.96 7.29 -32.97
N ARG A 142 -2.29 7.56 -32.86
CA ARG A 142 -2.83 8.86 -32.40
C ARG A 142 -2.48 9.19 -30.95
N ALA A 143 -2.23 8.19 -30.12
CA ALA A 143 -1.89 8.35 -28.72
C ALA A 143 -0.37 8.36 -28.45
N ARG A 144 0.48 8.25 -29.49
CA ARG A 144 1.95 8.18 -29.36
C ARG A 144 2.52 9.30 -28.49
N ARG A 145 2.06 10.53 -28.71
CA ARG A 145 2.51 11.70 -27.94
C ARG A 145 2.20 11.54 -26.44
N TRP A 146 0.98 11.15 -26.09
CA TRP A 146 0.56 10.97 -24.71
C TRP A 146 1.32 9.85 -24.02
N ARG A 147 1.60 8.75 -24.75
CA ARG A 147 2.43 7.67 -24.27
C ARG A 147 3.85 8.14 -23.95
N GLN A 148 4.47 8.92 -24.85
CA GLN A 148 5.82 9.44 -24.65
C GLN A 148 5.89 10.42 -23.47
N ILE A 149 4.92 11.32 -23.34
CA ILE A 149 4.83 12.23 -22.19
C ILE A 149 4.64 11.44 -20.89
N SER A 150 3.76 10.44 -20.87
CA SER A 150 3.55 9.59 -19.70
C SER A 150 4.84 8.89 -19.27
N LEU A 151 5.54 8.25 -20.21
CA LEU A 151 6.82 7.59 -19.94
C LEU A 151 7.89 8.58 -19.45
N GLY A 152 7.96 9.78 -20.05
CA GLY A 152 8.88 10.84 -19.64
C GLY A 152 8.61 11.30 -18.19
N LEU A 153 7.33 11.52 -17.84
CA LEU A 153 6.95 11.91 -16.47
C LEU A 153 7.28 10.81 -15.44
N HIS A 154 6.99 9.55 -15.76
CA HIS A 154 7.34 8.44 -14.86
C HIS A 154 8.87 8.29 -14.71
N GLY A 155 9.62 8.42 -15.82
CA GLY A 155 11.07 8.40 -15.79
C GLY A 155 11.66 9.55 -14.96
N ALA A 156 11.14 10.76 -15.14
CA ALA A 156 11.55 11.92 -14.35
C ALA A 156 11.22 11.75 -12.86
N ALA A 157 10.01 11.29 -12.52
CA ALA A 157 9.61 11.02 -11.14
C ALA A 157 10.51 9.96 -10.49
N MET A 158 10.81 8.87 -11.21
CA MET A 158 11.73 7.83 -10.75
C MET A 158 13.15 8.37 -10.53
N GLY A 159 13.65 9.18 -11.48
CA GLY A 159 14.96 9.83 -11.37
C GLY A 159 15.06 10.76 -10.16
N LEU A 160 14.00 11.56 -9.91
CA LEU A 160 13.94 12.45 -8.74
C LEU A 160 13.87 11.66 -7.43
N LEU A 161 13.09 10.58 -7.38
CA LEU A 161 13.03 9.71 -6.20
C LEU A 161 14.39 9.05 -5.94
N TRP A 162 15.03 8.52 -6.98
CA TRP A 162 16.35 7.92 -6.86
C TRP A 162 17.40 8.93 -6.40
N PHE A 163 17.42 10.13 -6.99
CA PHE A 163 18.29 11.23 -6.56
C PHE A 163 18.05 11.61 -5.10
N GLY A 164 16.78 11.74 -4.69
CA GLY A 164 16.41 12.03 -3.31
C GLY A 164 16.90 10.96 -2.32
N LEU A 165 16.75 9.68 -2.67
CA LEU A 165 17.14 8.59 -1.79
C LEU A 165 18.67 8.39 -1.69
N VAL A 166 19.40 8.61 -2.78
CA VAL A 166 20.83 8.24 -2.87
C VAL A 166 21.75 9.46 -2.78
N ALA A 167 21.43 10.53 -3.49
CA ALA A 167 22.32 11.69 -3.61
C ALA A 167 21.99 12.81 -2.60
N TYR A 168 20.73 13.00 -2.26
CA TYR A 168 20.32 14.10 -1.37
C TYR A 168 20.97 14.04 0.02
N PRO A 169 21.10 12.90 0.71
CA PRO A 169 21.78 12.83 2.01
C PRO A 169 23.25 13.24 1.96
N ALA A 170 23.89 13.04 0.81
CA ALA A 170 25.32 13.42 0.63
C ALA A 170 25.51 14.93 0.40
N VAL A 171 24.48 15.64 -0.07
CA VAL A 171 24.57 17.07 -0.44
C VAL A 171 23.81 18.01 0.51
N SER A 172 22.92 17.46 1.34
CA SER A 172 22.11 18.26 2.26
C SER A 172 22.16 17.68 3.66
N PRO A 173 22.57 18.45 4.67
CA PRO A 173 22.51 18.01 6.05
C PRO A 173 21.06 17.78 6.45
N PRO A 174 20.76 16.80 7.32
CA PRO A 174 19.43 16.57 7.84
C PRO A 174 18.93 17.81 8.57
N THR A 175 17.82 18.37 8.10
CA THR A 175 17.16 19.53 8.70
C THR A 175 15.74 19.16 9.13
N ALA A 176 15.15 19.92 10.02
CA ALA A 176 13.75 19.71 10.45
C ALA A 176 12.74 19.82 9.28
N ARG A 177 13.15 20.36 8.12
CA ARG A 177 12.34 20.51 6.91
C ARG A 177 12.69 19.51 5.81
N ASP A 178 13.59 18.55 6.07
CA ASP A 178 13.93 17.51 5.09
C ASP A 178 12.72 16.62 4.83
N PRO A 179 12.16 16.61 3.61
CA PRO A 179 11.02 15.76 3.26
C PRO A 179 11.35 14.27 3.34
N LEU A 180 12.63 13.91 3.30
CA LEU A 180 13.14 12.54 3.34
C LEU A 180 13.70 12.14 4.73
N ALA A 181 13.60 13.02 5.75
CA ALA A 181 14.12 12.78 7.10
C ALA A 181 13.66 11.44 7.69
N ARG A 182 12.46 10.98 7.33
CA ARG A 182 11.90 9.70 7.80
C ARG A 182 12.61 8.46 7.20
N LEU A 183 13.42 8.65 6.17
CA LEU A 183 14.12 7.56 5.46
C LEU A 183 15.59 7.47 5.85
N HIS A 184 16.12 8.46 6.57
CA HIS A 184 17.54 8.59 6.91
C HIS A 184 17.77 8.48 8.42
N GLY A 185 19.04 8.24 8.79
CA GLY A 185 19.49 8.26 10.18
C GLY A 185 19.16 7.02 11.01
N TRP A 186 18.49 6.02 10.45
CA TRP A 186 18.13 4.80 11.18
C TRP A 186 19.33 3.96 11.63
N PRO A 187 20.40 3.76 10.82
CA PRO A 187 21.60 3.05 11.25
C PRO A 187 22.28 3.73 12.44
N GLU A 188 22.45 5.05 12.36
CA GLU A 188 23.10 5.87 13.38
C GLU A 188 22.29 5.91 14.67
N PHE A 189 20.98 6.03 14.56
CA PHE A 189 20.07 5.94 15.69
C PHE A 189 20.16 4.56 16.39
N ALA A 190 20.16 3.48 15.60
CA ALA A 190 20.30 2.14 16.13
C ALA A 190 21.67 1.94 16.82
N ASP A 191 22.76 2.52 16.30
CA ASP A 191 24.08 2.47 16.94
C ASP A 191 24.08 3.16 18.30
N GLN A 192 23.40 4.30 18.43
CA GLN A 192 23.26 4.99 19.72
C GLN A 192 22.46 4.14 20.71
N ILE A 193 21.37 3.50 20.26
CA ILE A 193 20.58 2.60 21.12
C ILE A 193 21.41 1.37 21.52
N ALA A 194 22.18 0.76 20.61
CA ALA A 194 23.08 -0.35 20.93
C ALA A 194 24.09 0.04 22.01
N ALA A 195 24.70 1.23 21.90
CA ALA A 195 25.63 1.74 22.90
C ALA A 195 24.98 1.97 24.27
N LEU A 196 23.73 2.45 24.31
CA LEU A 196 22.96 2.58 25.55
C LEU A 196 22.62 1.23 26.15
N MET A 197 22.20 0.26 25.34
CA MET A 197 21.90 -1.10 25.78
C MET A 197 23.15 -1.81 26.37
N ALA A 198 24.31 -1.54 25.79
CA ALA A 198 25.58 -2.08 26.30
C ALA A 198 25.98 -1.49 27.68
N ARG A 199 25.70 -0.20 27.89
CA ARG A 199 25.94 0.47 29.18
C ARG A 199 24.98 0.02 30.28
N HIS A 200 23.78 -0.46 29.90
CA HIS A 200 22.73 -0.84 30.82
C HIS A 200 22.23 -2.27 30.52
N PRO A 201 23.06 -3.30 30.78
CA PRO A 201 22.79 -4.68 30.34
C PRO A 201 21.52 -5.29 30.97
N ALA A 202 21.13 -4.83 32.15
CA ALA A 202 19.94 -5.33 32.86
C ALA A 202 18.65 -4.57 32.53
N ARG A 203 18.67 -3.57 31.63
CA ARG A 203 17.48 -2.76 31.30
C ARG A 203 16.88 -3.14 29.96
N GLU A 204 15.57 -3.06 29.85
CA GLU A 204 14.82 -3.15 28.61
C GLU A 204 14.66 -1.78 27.98
N VAL A 205 14.43 -1.73 26.66
CA VAL A 205 14.10 -0.54 25.90
C VAL A 205 12.62 -0.62 25.51
N VAL A 206 11.84 0.30 26.06
CA VAL A 206 10.40 0.39 25.79
C VAL A 206 10.15 1.39 24.66
N ILE A 207 9.33 1.02 23.70
CA ILE A 207 9.11 1.75 22.45
C ILE A 207 7.60 1.90 22.23
N ASP A 208 7.14 3.14 22.04
CA ASP A 208 5.74 3.51 21.83
C ASP A 208 5.34 3.65 20.35
N ASP A 209 6.32 3.67 19.43
CA ASP A 209 6.06 3.79 17.99
C ASP A 209 6.47 2.52 17.24
N ARG A 210 5.51 1.95 16.50
CA ARG A 210 5.72 0.71 15.71
C ARG A 210 6.80 0.84 14.63
N LYS A 211 7.05 2.06 14.09
CA LYS A 211 8.06 2.26 13.05
C LYS A 211 9.45 2.26 13.67
N ILE A 212 9.58 2.88 14.84
CA ILE A 212 10.81 2.84 15.64
C ILE A 212 11.10 1.39 16.02
N MET A 213 10.11 0.64 16.52
CA MET A 213 10.25 -0.77 16.87
C MET A 213 10.73 -1.59 15.66
N ALA A 214 10.04 -1.48 14.52
CA ALA A 214 10.42 -2.19 13.29
C ALA A 214 11.85 -1.86 12.83
N SER A 215 12.22 -0.58 12.87
CA SER A 215 13.54 -0.12 12.48
C SER A 215 14.63 -0.63 13.43
N LEU A 216 14.41 -0.56 14.75
CA LEU A 216 15.37 -1.06 15.71
C LEU A 216 15.54 -2.58 15.64
N LEU A 217 14.45 -3.35 15.49
CA LEU A 217 14.53 -4.79 15.26
C LEU A 217 15.38 -5.13 14.03
N TYR A 218 15.25 -4.35 12.96
CA TYR A 218 16.04 -4.56 11.75
C TYR A 218 17.51 -4.19 11.92
N TYR A 219 17.80 -2.97 12.41
CA TYR A 219 19.17 -2.45 12.45
C TYR A 219 19.99 -2.97 13.62
N LEU A 220 19.35 -3.42 14.72
CA LEU A 220 20.04 -4.01 15.89
C LEU A 220 20.23 -5.52 15.78
N ARG A 221 19.60 -6.22 14.85
CA ARG A 221 19.62 -7.70 14.76
C ARG A 221 20.99 -8.38 14.86
N ALA A 222 22.05 -7.68 14.45
CA ALA A 222 23.43 -8.16 14.49
C ALA A 222 24.31 -7.42 15.52
N LYS A 223 23.77 -6.44 16.26
CA LYS A 223 24.52 -5.51 17.11
C LYS A 223 24.16 -5.61 18.58
N ALA A 224 22.94 -6.01 18.91
CA ALA A 224 22.44 -6.05 20.27
C ALA A 224 21.38 -7.14 20.44
N ASP A 225 21.05 -7.48 21.68
CA ASP A 225 19.96 -8.41 22.02
C ASP A 225 18.62 -7.73 21.80
N THR A 226 17.96 -8.05 20.68
CA THR A 226 16.67 -7.49 20.31
C THR A 226 15.52 -8.01 21.18
N ASN A 227 15.71 -9.09 21.97
CA ASN A 227 14.72 -9.57 22.93
C ASN A 227 14.52 -8.59 24.10
N ARG A 228 15.37 -7.58 24.22
CA ARG A 228 15.26 -6.50 25.23
C ARG A 228 14.45 -5.30 24.72
N LEU A 229 13.96 -5.33 23.48
CA LEU A 229 13.04 -4.34 22.96
C LEU A 229 11.61 -4.76 23.33
N ARG A 230 10.86 -3.81 23.93
CA ARG A 230 9.46 -4.02 24.32
C ARG A 230 8.58 -2.96 23.67
N ALA A 231 7.44 -3.35 23.17
CA ALA A 231 6.43 -2.39 22.79
C ALA A 231 5.69 -1.87 24.03
N TRP A 232 5.36 -0.59 24.02
CA TRP A 232 4.53 0.01 25.07
C TRP A 232 3.07 -0.19 24.71
N ASP A 233 2.41 -1.09 25.43
CA ASP A 233 0.95 -1.20 25.43
C ASP A 233 0.43 -0.35 26.61
N TYR A 234 -0.19 0.81 26.31
CA TYR A 234 -0.62 1.78 27.33
C TYR A 234 -2.06 1.57 27.80
N ASP A 235 -2.88 0.81 27.07
CA ASP A 235 -4.31 0.63 27.34
C ASP A 235 -4.76 -0.84 27.42
N GLY A 236 -3.84 -1.79 27.20
CA GLY A 236 -4.12 -3.23 27.19
C GLY A 236 -4.84 -3.72 25.93
N PHE A 237 -4.96 -2.88 24.90
CA PHE A 237 -5.52 -3.25 23.61
C PHE A 237 -4.45 -3.15 22.52
N PRO A 238 -4.02 -4.27 21.93
CA PRO A 238 -2.95 -4.24 20.94
C PRO A 238 -3.39 -3.52 19.66
N HIS A 239 -2.76 -2.39 19.38
CA HIS A 239 -2.95 -1.60 18.15
C HIS A 239 -2.10 -2.11 16.98
N HIS A 240 -1.06 -2.92 17.29
CA HIS A 240 -0.22 -3.57 16.30
C HIS A 240 0.44 -4.84 16.89
N HIS A 241 0.98 -5.68 16.00
CA HIS A 241 1.48 -7.00 16.38
C HIS A 241 2.65 -7.00 17.39
N TYR A 242 3.42 -5.91 17.50
CA TYR A 242 4.51 -5.83 18.49
C TYR A 242 3.99 -5.72 19.93
N GLU A 243 2.76 -5.26 20.15
CA GLU A 243 2.11 -5.21 21.46
C GLU A 243 1.57 -6.57 21.90
N LEU A 244 1.60 -7.57 21.01
CA LEU A 244 1.19 -8.95 21.29
C LEU A 244 2.36 -9.82 21.77
N THR A 245 3.57 -9.29 21.83
CA THR A 245 4.80 -9.96 22.28
C THR A 245 5.33 -9.34 23.54
#